data_0c18e9ddd64fb198583f2aaf36fde44e
#
_entry.id   0c18e9ddd64fb198583f2aaf36fde44e
#
_cell.length_a   1.000
_cell.length_b   1.000
_cell.length_c   1.000
_cell.angle_alpha   90.00
_cell.angle_beta   90.00
_cell.angle_gamma   90.00
#
_symmetry.space_group_name_H-M   'P 1'
#
loop_
_entity.id
_entity.type
_entity.pdbx_description
1 polymer ?
#
loop_
_entity_poly.entity_id
_entity_poly.type
_entity_poly.pdbx_seq_one_letter_code
_entity_poly.pdbx_strand_id
1 'polypeptide(L)'
;MLSFLFKNYLNDLLSDLVSNDNNKLNNQDAFLLLNGISNVGPVSARNLIQYFEGDPTAIFRANKSELFKVNGIGNKIVDSLINPKNLDWLSSEKKKIENRNSSFISQPDLPTILLEIYDPPIGLYVSGNLPNRPFVSIVGTRNPTMYGQKQAREFASYLTDAGFCIVSGMARGIDTAAHEGALDAGGPTIAFLGSGLDIIYPPENINLYQRIIE
;
A
#
# COMPACT_ATOMS: atom_id res chain seq x y z
N MET A 1 41.46 7.92 -6.67
CA MET A 1 41.72 6.46 -6.52
C MET A 1 40.87 5.81 -5.41
N LEU A 2 40.77 6.40 -4.21
CA LEU A 2 39.90 5.88 -3.14
C LEU A 2 38.38 5.88 -3.48
N SER A 3 37.89 6.86 -4.25
CA SER A 3 36.45 6.93 -4.58
C SER A 3 36.00 5.83 -5.56
N PHE A 4 36.92 5.31 -6.37
CA PHE A 4 36.65 4.24 -7.34
C PHE A 4 36.59 2.87 -6.68
N LEU A 5 37.43 2.64 -5.65
CA LEU A 5 37.44 1.40 -4.87
C LEU A 5 36.21 1.30 -3.97
N PHE A 6 35.75 2.42 -3.39
CA PHE A 6 34.52 2.45 -2.58
C PHE A 6 33.25 2.19 -3.41
N LYS A 7 33.26 2.63 -4.66
CA LYS A 7 32.14 2.46 -5.61
C LYS A 7 31.98 1.00 -6.07
N ASN A 8 33.11 0.32 -6.30
CA ASN A 8 33.11 -1.12 -6.63
C ASN A 8 32.73 -1.96 -5.40
N TYR A 9 33.21 -1.63 -4.21
CA TYR A 9 32.87 -2.31 -2.98
C TYR A 9 31.37 -2.25 -2.65
N LEU A 10 30.70 -1.12 -2.93
CA LEU A 10 29.24 -0.98 -2.74
C LEU A 10 28.45 -1.78 -3.78
N ASN A 11 28.91 -1.84 -5.01
CA ASN A 11 28.27 -2.67 -6.06
C ASN A 11 28.47 -4.16 -5.75
N ASP A 12 29.64 -4.55 -5.28
CA ASP A 12 29.94 -5.91 -4.87
C ASP A 12 29.14 -6.30 -3.61
N LEU A 13 28.99 -5.39 -2.63
CA LEU A 13 28.18 -5.63 -1.43
C LEU A 13 26.69 -5.81 -1.76
N LEU A 14 26.17 -5.03 -2.70
CA LEU A 14 24.78 -5.19 -3.18
C LEU A 14 24.61 -6.46 -4.01
N SER A 15 25.62 -6.84 -4.81
CA SER A 15 25.61 -8.10 -5.56
C SER A 15 25.75 -9.31 -4.63
N ASP A 16 26.56 -9.22 -3.57
CA ASP A 16 26.76 -10.28 -2.58
C ASP A 16 25.54 -10.48 -1.67
N LEU A 17 24.82 -9.42 -1.35
CA LEU A 17 23.53 -9.49 -0.64
C LEU A 17 22.43 -10.13 -1.50
N VAL A 18 22.55 -10.04 -2.82
CA VAL A 18 21.66 -10.69 -3.80
C VAL A 18 22.08 -12.15 -4.07
N SER A 19 23.34 -12.54 -3.78
CA SER A 19 23.88 -13.88 -4.10
C SER A 19 23.83 -14.89 -2.94
N ASN A 20 23.58 -14.48 -1.71
CA ASN A 20 23.38 -15.40 -0.59
C ASN A 20 21.92 -15.88 -0.55
N ASP A 21 21.67 -17.16 -0.76
CA ASP A 21 20.34 -17.81 -0.86
C ASP A 21 19.37 -17.53 0.31
N ASN A 22 19.86 -17.05 1.46
CA ASN A 22 19.06 -16.67 2.62
C ASN A 22 18.74 -15.17 2.70
N ASN A 23 19.23 -14.31 1.77
CA ASN A 23 19.05 -12.85 1.83
C ASN A 23 18.67 -12.27 0.46
N LYS A 24 18.17 -13.10 -0.47
CA LYS A 24 17.78 -12.63 -1.80
C LYS A 24 16.49 -11.83 -1.71
N LEU A 25 16.52 -10.58 -2.18
CA LEU A 25 15.33 -9.74 -2.32
C LEU A 25 14.28 -10.48 -3.15
N ASN A 26 13.14 -10.82 -2.56
CA ASN A 26 12.02 -11.43 -3.27
C ASN A 26 11.11 -10.35 -3.90
N ASN A 27 10.18 -10.76 -4.74
CA ASN A 27 9.28 -9.85 -5.44
C ASN A 27 8.45 -9.00 -4.49
N GLN A 28 7.92 -9.58 -3.42
CA GLN A 28 7.11 -8.86 -2.43
C GLN A 28 7.92 -7.80 -1.70
N ASP A 29 9.15 -8.12 -1.29
CA ASP A 29 10.07 -7.18 -0.66
C ASP A 29 10.48 -6.06 -1.64
N ALA A 30 10.65 -6.36 -2.93
CA ALA A 30 10.94 -5.37 -3.96
C ALA A 30 9.76 -4.40 -4.17
N PHE A 31 8.52 -4.89 -4.22
CA PHE A 31 7.33 -4.05 -4.25
C PHE A 31 7.20 -3.19 -2.98
N LEU A 32 7.47 -3.76 -1.81
CA LEU A 32 7.45 -3.02 -0.54
C LEU A 32 8.49 -1.89 -0.55
N LEU A 33 9.70 -2.15 -1.03
CA LEU A 33 10.73 -1.13 -1.23
C LEU A 33 10.27 -0.03 -2.20
N LEU A 34 9.75 -0.39 -3.38
CA LEU A 34 9.25 0.59 -4.35
C LEU A 34 8.16 1.47 -3.77
N ASN A 35 7.29 0.89 -2.93
CA ASN A 35 6.21 1.63 -2.27
C ASN A 35 6.74 2.61 -1.21
N GLY A 36 7.83 2.29 -0.53
CA GLY A 36 8.40 3.12 0.54
C GLY A 36 9.49 4.09 0.12
N ILE A 37 10.08 3.93 -1.07
CA ILE A 37 11.16 4.78 -1.54
C ILE A 37 10.64 6.18 -1.91
N SER A 38 11.25 7.21 -1.32
CA SER A 38 10.93 8.60 -1.63
C SER A 38 11.10 8.90 -3.12
N ASN A 39 10.23 9.73 -3.67
CA ASN A 39 10.18 10.15 -5.08
C ASN A 39 9.75 9.05 -6.07
N VAL A 40 9.49 7.82 -5.65
CA VAL A 40 8.89 6.78 -6.47
C VAL A 40 7.37 6.78 -6.21
N GLY A 41 6.61 7.20 -7.19
CA GLY A 41 5.14 7.12 -7.17
C GLY A 41 4.64 6.04 -8.13
N PRO A 42 3.30 5.80 -8.20
CA PRO A 42 2.72 4.74 -9.04
C PRO A 42 3.18 4.79 -10.51
N VAL A 43 3.24 5.98 -11.09
CA VAL A 43 3.68 6.17 -12.49
C VAL A 43 5.15 5.75 -12.68
N SER A 44 6.04 6.21 -11.79
CA SER A 44 7.48 5.86 -11.87
C SER A 44 7.69 4.36 -11.63
N ALA A 45 6.99 3.78 -10.67
CA ALA A 45 7.05 2.35 -10.38
C ALA A 45 6.55 1.52 -11.58
N ARG A 46 5.43 1.90 -12.20
CA ARG A 46 4.90 1.25 -13.40
C ARG A 46 5.94 1.27 -14.54
N ASN A 47 6.54 2.43 -14.81
CA ASN A 47 7.55 2.56 -15.88
C ASN A 47 8.79 1.70 -15.61
N LEU A 48 9.23 1.64 -14.35
CA LEU A 48 10.33 0.75 -13.91
C LEU A 48 9.96 -0.72 -14.10
N ILE A 49 8.82 -1.16 -13.57
CA ILE A 49 8.36 -2.55 -13.65
C ILE A 49 8.20 -2.97 -15.13
N GLN A 50 7.63 -2.10 -15.96
CA GLN A 50 7.45 -2.38 -17.39
C GLN A 50 8.80 -2.49 -18.13
N TYR A 51 9.75 -1.61 -17.83
CA TYR A 51 11.09 -1.64 -18.47
C TYR A 51 11.86 -2.91 -18.08
N PHE A 52 11.71 -3.39 -16.86
CA PHE A 52 12.33 -4.63 -16.36
C PHE A 52 11.41 -5.86 -16.52
N GLU A 53 10.51 -5.85 -17.52
CA GLU A 53 9.70 -6.99 -17.96
C GLU A 53 8.88 -7.65 -16.84
N GLY A 54 8.46 -6.85 -15.85
CA GLY A 54 7.65 -7.33 -14.73
C GLY A 54 8.46 -7.85 -13.53
N ASP A 55 9.79 -7.85 -13.59
CA ASP A 55 10.66 -8.25 -12.47
C ASP A 55 11.01 -7.04 -11.59
N PRO A 56 10.35 -6.83 -10.43
CA PRO A 56 10.64 -5.72 -9.55
C PRO A 56 12.03 -5.86 -8.89
N THR A 57 12.58 -7.06 -8.79
CA THR A 57 13.91 -7.28 -8.18
C THR A 57 15.03 -6.85 -9.13
N ALA A 58 14.81 -6.92 -10.44
CA ALA A 58 15.77 -6.45 -11.44
C ALA A 58 16.04 -4.94 -11.32
N ILE A 59 15.05 -4.17 -10.87
CA ILE A 59 15.20 -2.72 -10.63
C ILE A 59 16.32 -2.44 -9.61
N PHE A 60 16.39 -3.23 -8.55
CA PHE A 60 17.38 -3.08 -7.48
C PHE A 60 18.75 -3.70 -7.81
N ARG A 61 18.82 -4.53 -8.84
CA ARG A 61 20.08 -5.08 -9.40
C ARG A 61 20.67 -4.19 -10.50
N ALA A 62 19.84 -3.29 -11.06
CA ALA A 62 20.24 -2.44 -12.19
C ALA A 62 21.26 -1.39 -11.76
N ASN A 63 22.21 -1.10 -12.64
CA ASN A 63 23.13 0.02 -12.45
C ASN A 63 22.48 1.37 -12.81
N LYS A 64 23.12 2.48 -12.41
CA LYS A 64 22.61 3.83 -12.68
C LYS A 64 22.32 4.08 -14.17
N SER A 65 23.18 3.59 -15.05
CA SER A 65 23.05 3.80 -16.51
C SER A 65 21.81 3.10 -17.08
N GLU A 66 21.43 1.96 -16.53
CA GLU A 66 20.22 1.23 -16.91
C GLU A 66 18.97 1.94 -16.38
N LEU A 67 18.97 2.36 -15.12
CA LEU A 67 17.85 3.08 -14.52
C LEU A 67 17.53 4.38 -15.28
N PHE A 68 18.55 5.10 -15.77
CA PHE A 68 18.34 6.31 -16.57
C PHE A 68 17.71 6.07 -17.95
N LYS A 69 17.69 4.84 -18.46
CA LYS A 69 17.01 4.51 -19.72
C LYS A 69 15.50 4.42 -19.56
N VAL A 70 15.01 4.31 -18.33
CA VAL A 70 13.58 4.20 -18.04
C VAL A 70 12.93 5.58 -18.18
N ASN A 71 11.84 5.65 -18.94
CA ASN A 71 11.13 6.89 -19.18
C ASN A 71 10.61 7.51 -17.86
N GLY A 72 10.83 8.79 -17.68
CA GLY A 72 10.39 9.53 -16.48
C GLY A 72 11.25 9.32 -15.23
N ILE A 73 12.37 8.58 -15.34
CA ILE A 73 13.29 8.31 -14.22
C ILE A 73 14.48 9.26 -14.27
N GLY A 74 14.47 10.23 -13.39
CA GLY A 74 15.55 11.22 -13.26
C GLY A 74 16.46 10.99 -12.04
N ASN A 75 17.46 11.87 -11.88
CA ASN A 75 18.49 11.77 -10.84
C ASN A 75 17.92 11.50 -9.44
N LYS A 76 16.87 12.23 -9.03
CA LYS A 76 16.26 12.08 -7.69
C LYS A 76 15.74 10.67 -7.44
N ILE A 77 15.09 10.08 -8.44
CA ILE A 77 14.55 8.72 -8.35
C ILE A 77 15.69 7.70 -8.32
N VAL A 78 16.67 7.84 -9.23
CA VAL A 78 17.83 6.95 -9.29
C VAL A 78 18.60 6.96 -7.97
N ASP A 79 18.89 8.15 -7.42
CA ASP A 79 19.60 8.27 -6.14
C ASP A 79 18.80 7.70 -4.97
N SER A 80 17.46 7.79 -5.00
CA SER A 80 16.59 7.16 -4.03
C SER A 80 16.60 5.62 -4.16
N LEU A 81 16.54 5.08 -5.37
CA LEU A 81 16.53 3.64 -5.63
C LEU A 81 17.83 2.94 -5.18
N ILE A 82 18.98 3.55 -5.42
CA ILE A 82 20.29 2.97 -5.09
C ILE A 82 20.78 3.31 -3.68
N ASN A 83 19.94 3.93 -2.84
CA ASN A 83 20.33 4.32 -1.49
C ASN A 83 20.54 3.06 -0.63
N PRO A 84 21.74 2.86 -0.05
CA PRO A 84 22.03 1.67 0.75
C PRO A 84 21.14 1.55 2.01
N LYS A 85 20.58 2.66 2.51
CA LYS A 85 19.64 2.66 3.64
C LYS A 85 18.29 2.00 3.34
N ASN A 86 18.00 1.69 2.06
CA ASN A 86 16.76 1.04 1.67
C ASN A 86 16.59 -0.34 2.34
N LEU A 87 17.67 -1.10 2.51
CA LEU A 87 17.63 -2.42 3.15
C LEU A 87 17.37 -2.32 4.66
N ASP A 88 17.96 -1.32 5.32
CA ASP A 88 17.68 -1.06 6.74
C ASP A 88 16.22 -0.63 6.93
N TRP A 89 15.72 0.22 6.04
CA TRP A 89 14.32 0.62 6.02
C TRP A 89 13.40 -0.59 5.80
N LEU A 90 13.69 -1.45 4.82
CA LEU A 90 12.91 -2.66 4.55
C LEU A 90 12.81 -3.57 5.79
N SER A 91 13.95 -3.82 6.43
CA SER A 91 14.02 -4.65 7.63
C SER A 91 13.20 -4.06 8.78
N SER A 92 13.25 -2.74 8.95
CA SER A 92 12.45 -2.02 9.94
C SER A 92 10.96 -2.07 9.63
N GLU A 93 10.61 -1.89 8.35
CA GLU A 93 9.21 -1.86 7.91
C GLU A 93 8.54 -3.24 8.03
N LYS A 94 9.25 -4.31 7.67
CA LYS A 94 8.77 -5.70 7.87
C LYS A 94 8.46 -5.97 9.35
N LYS A 95 9.32 -5.54 10.26
CA LYS A 95 9.06 -5.64 11.71
C LYS A 95 7.83 -4.86 12.15
N LYS A 96 7.59 -3.67 11.59
CA LYS A 96 6.38 -2.90 11.91
C LYS A 96 5.11 -3.60 11.42
N ILE A 97 5.14 -4.15 10.20
CA ILE A 97 4.04 -4.94 9.62
C ILE A 97 3.72 -6.12 10.54
N GLU A 98 4.72 -6.89 10.94
CA GLU A 98 4.59 -8.05 11.82
C GLU A 98 4.04 -7.65 13.20
N ASN A 99 4.65 -6.65 13.86
CA ASN A 99 4.24 -6.18 15.19
C ASN A 99 2.81 -5.65 15.25
N ARG A 100 2.23 -5.25 14.11
CA ARG A 100 0.86 -4.73 14.00
C ARG A 100 -0.14 -5.76 13.54
N ASN A 101 0.29 -7.02 13.36
CA ASN A 101 -0.54 -8.06 12.76
C ASN A 101 -1.20 -7.59 11.45
N SER A 102 -0.44 -6.88 10.64
CA SER A 102 -0.85 -6.37 9.33
C SER A 102 -0.10 -7.10 8.22
N SER A 103 -0.47 -6.86 6.97
CA SER A 103 0.20 -7.41 5.80
C SER A 103 0.44 -6.31 4.76
N PHE A 104 1.35 -6.57 3.84
CA PHE A 104 1.52 -5.78 2.63
C PHE A 104 1.12 -6.64 1.44
N ILE A 105 0.17 -6.18 0.66
CA ILE A 105 -0.27 -6.83 -0.58
C ILE A 105 0.37 -6.07 -1.73
N SER A 106 1.19 -6.75 -2.50
CA SER A 106 1.87 -6.19 -3.67
C SER A 106 0.92 -6.04 -4.87
N GLN A 107 1.24 -5.15 -5.80
CA GLN A 107 0.38 -4.84 -6.94
C GLN A 107 -0.16 -6.07 -7.69
N PRO A 108 0.62 -7.13 -8.00
CA PRO A 108 0.08 -8.30 -8.69
C PRO A 108 -1.02 -9.06 -7.94
N ASP A 109 -1.03 -8.94 -6.60
CA ASP A 109 -1.96 -9.66 -5.71
C ASP A 109 -3.16 -8.79 -5.29
N LEU A 110 -3.24 -7.54 -5.79
CA LEU A 110 -4.36 -6.65 -5.50
C LEU A 110 -5.65 -7.13 -6.20
N PRO A 111 -6.81 -6.85 -5.61
CA PRO A 111 -8.09 -7.08 -6.29
C PRO A 111 -8.12 -6.44 -7.69
N THR A 112 -8.62 -7.16 -8.68
CA THR A 112 -8.63 -6.74 -10.10
C THR A 112 -9.19 -5.33 -10.30
N ILE A 113 -10.24 -4.98 -9.55
CA ILE A 113 -10.85 -3.65 -9.61
C ILE A 113 -9.87 -2.51 -9.27
N LEU A 114 -8.85 -2.76 -8.44
CA LEU A 114 -7.81 -1.78 -8.12
C LEU A 114 -6.71 -1.72 -9.18
N LEU A 115 -6.56 -2.78 -9.99
CA LEU A 115 -5.60 -2.80 -11.09
C LEU A 115 -6.15 -2.09 -12.34
N GLU A 116 -7.48 -1.94 -12.45
CA GLU A 116 -8.16 -1.30 -13.58
C GLU A 116 -8.20 0.24 -13.49
N ILE A 117 -7.84 0.82 -12.32
CA ILE A 117 -7.78 2.28 -12.20
C ILE A 117 -6.58 2.85 -12.96
N TYR A 118 -6.64 4.13 -13.30
CA TYR A 118 -5.62 4.80 -14.13
C TYR A 118 -4.19 4.67 -13.57
N ASP A 119 -4.02 4.86 -12.27
CA ASP A 119 -2.75 4.71 -11.55
C ASP A 119 -2.92 3.71 -10.38
N PRO A 120 -2.81 2.40 -10.65
CA PRO A 120 -2.89 1.39 -9.60
C PRO A 120 -1.81 1.58 -8.55
N PRO A 121 -2.11 1.38 -7.26
CA PRO A 121 -1.10 1.48 -6.22
C PRO A 121 -0.02 0.41 -6.40
N ILE A 122 1.20 0.71 -5.95
CA ILE A 122 2.34 -0.23 -5.96
C ILE A 122 2.06 -1.42 -5.03
N GLY A 123 1.33 -1.16 -3.96
CA GLY A 123 0.84 -2.13 -2.99
C GLY A 123 0.07 -1.42 -1.89
N LEU A 124 -0.58 -2.20 -1.04
CA LEU A 124 -1.40 -1.71 0.06
C LEU A 124 -1.01 -2.39 1.37
N TYR A 125 -0.96 -1.61 2.44
CA TYR A 125 -0.93 -2.14 3.80
C TYR A 125 -2.34 -2.51 4.22
N VAL A 126 -2.52 -3.71 4.75
CA VAL A 126 -3.82 -4.24 5.14
C VAL A 126 -3.78 -4.71 6.59
N SER A 127 -4.76 -4.29 7.39
CA SER A 127 -5.04 -4.80 8.72
C SER A 127 -6.40 -5.48 8.70
N GLY A 128 -6.51 -6.69 9.25
CA GLY A 128 -7.69 -7.53 9.11
C GLY A 128 -7.70 -8.34 7.79
N ASN A 129 -8.87 -8.85 7.45
CA ASN A 129 -9.07 -9.72 6.30
C ASN A 129 -9.85 -9.03 5.18
N LEU A 130 -9.42 -9.20 3.93
CA LEU A 130 -10.21 -8.75 2.77
C LEU A 130 -11.36 -9.74 2.51
N PRO A 131 -12.62 -9.30 2.58
CA PRO A 131 -13.76 -10.17 2.36
C PRO A 131 -13.91 -10.53 0.87
N ASN A 132 -14.27 -11.77 0.59
CA ASN A 132 -14.61 -12.22 -0.76
C ASN A 132 -16.10 -11.94 -1.07
N ARG A 133 -16.43 -10.66 -1.27
CA ARG A 133 -17.78 -10.16 -1.59
C ARG A 133 -17.69 -9.01 -2.60
N PRO A 134 -18.74 -8.73 -3.35
CA PRO A 134 -18.78 -7.52 -4.18
C PRO A 134 -18.72 -6.27 -3.28
N PHE A 135 -18.07 -5.22 -3.77
CA PHE A 135 -17.84 -3.99 -3.03
C PHE A 135 -18.77 -2.87 -3.48
N VAL A 136 -19.28 -2.09 -2.55
CA VAL A 136 -20.01 -0.84 -2.80
C VAL A 136 -19.44 0.26 -1.94
N SER A 137 -19.08 1.39 -2.56
CA SER A 137 -18.55 2.55 -1.84
C SER A 137 -19.70 3.47 -1.41
N ILE A 138 -19.69 3.86 -0.12
CA ILE A 138 -20.56 4.90 0.43
C ILE A 138 -19.66 5.99 0.98
N VAL A 139 -19.70 7.17 0.36
CA VAL A 139 -18.87 8.32 0.75
C VAL A 139 -19.70 9.59 0.78
N GLY A 140 -19.27 10.59 1.58
CA GLY A 140 -19.99 11.83 1.62
C GLY A 140 -19.38 12.88 2.53
N THR A 141 -20.20 13.87 2.89
CA THR A 141 -19.78 15.01 3.69
C THR A 141 -19.35 14.61 5.10
N ARG A 142 -18.34 15.31 5.62
CA ARG A 142 -17.89 15.19 7.01
C ARG A 142 -18.85 15.81 8.04
N ASN A 143 -19.75 16.67 7.57
CA ASN A 143 -20.78 17.35 8.38
C ASN A 143 -22.18 17.09 7.79
N PRO A 144 -22.69 15.85 7.89
CA PRO A 144 -24.02 15.50 7.38
C PRO A 144 -25.14 16.09 8.25
N THR A 145 -26.32 16.22 7.65
CA THR A 145 -27.55 16.37 8.42
C THR A 145 -27.88 15.07 9.13
N MET A 146 -28.72 15.10 10.17
CA MET A 146 -29.25 13.92 10.85
C MET A 146 -29.90 12.94 9.85
N TYR A 147 -30.63 13.49 8.88
CA TYR A 147 -31.25 12.68 7.82
C TYR A 147 -30.19 12.00 6.94
N GLY A 148 -29.17 12.73 6.48
CA GLY A 148 -28.10 12.16 5.65
C GLY A 148 -27.33 11.06 6.37
N GLN A 149 -27.01 11.25 7.66
CA GLN A 149 -26.33 10.24 8.47
C GLN A 149 -27.19 8.98 8.63
N LYS A 150 -28.49 9.15 8.94
CA LYS A 150 -29.43 8.05 9.04
C LYS A 150 -29.53 7.27 7.72
N GLN A 151 -29.67 7.98 6.58
CA GLN A 151 -29.76 7.32 5.28
C GLN A 151 -28.48 6.55 4.91
N ALA A 152 -27.28 7.10 5.19
CA ALA A 152 -26.02 6.41 4.94
C ALA A 152 -25.95 5.07 5.74
N ARG A 153 -26.35 5.09 7.01
CA ARG A 153 -26.38 3.91 7.86
C ARG A 153 -27.41 2.87 7.37
N GLU A 154 -28.61 3.29 7.00
CA GLU A 154 -29.66 2.42 6.48
C GLU A 154 -29.25 1.79 5.13
N PHE A 155 -28.73 2.57 4.19
CA PHE A 155 -28.23 2.04 2.92
C PHE A 155 -27.09 1.04 3.14
N ALA A 156 -26.15 1.33 4.03
CA ALA A 156 -25.06 0.41 4.34
C ALA A 156 -25.61 -0.91 4.89
N SER A 157 -26.58 -0.86 5.80
CA SER A 157 -27.24 -2.06 6.35
C SER A 157 -27.94 -2.87 5.26
N TYR A 158 -28.79 -2.26 4.42
CA TYR A 158 -29.49 -2.96 3.34
C TYR A 158 -28.54 -3.60 2.31
N LEU A 159 -27.46 -2.90 1.94
CA LEU A 159 -26.48 -3.43 1.02
C LEU A 159 -25.68 -4.59 1.63
N THR A 160 -25.42 -4.50 2.92
CA THR A 160 -24.77 -5.58 3.69
C THR A 160 -25.64 -6.83 3.73
N ASP A 161 -26.95 -6.69 4.00
CA ASP A 161 -27.94 -7.77 3.98
C ASP A 161 -28.07 -8.37 2.57
N ALA A 162 -27.88 -7.55 1.52
CA ALA A 162 -27.84 -7.99 0.13
C ALA A 162 -26.53 -8.68 -0.27
N GLY A 163 -25.58 -8.83 0.66
CA GLY A 163 -24.32 -9.56 0.43
C GLY A 163 -23.13 -8.71 -0.01
N PHE A 164 -23.24 -7.40 -0.02
CA PHE A 164 -22.14 -6.50 -0.34
C PHE A 164 -21.23 -6.22 0.85
N CYS A 165 -19.97 -5.93 0.57
CA CYS A 165 -19.05 -5.33 1.50
C CYS A 165 -19.06 -3.80 1.29
N ILE A 166 -19.25 -3.06 2.37
CA ILE A 166 -19.24 -1.60 2.32
C ILE A 166 -17.81 -1.07 2.35
N VAL A 167 -17.51 -0.15 1.44
CA VAL A 167 -16.21 0.51 1.37
C VAL A 167 -16.38 1.99 1.66
N SER A 168 -15.56 2.54 2.56
CA SER A 168 -15.54 3.98 2.84
C SER A 168 -14.17 4.44 3.33
N GLY A 169 -14.02 5.72 3.70
CA GLY A 169 -12.74 6.35 4.03
C GLY A 169 -12.50 6.60 5.51
N MET A 170 -13.33 6.06 6.42
CA MET A 170 -13.22 6.27 7.87
C MET A 170 -13.35 7.75 8.32
N ALA A 171 -13.67 8.67 7.43
CA ALA A 171 -13.83 10.08 7.78
C ALA A 171 -15.07 10.31 8.67
N ARG A 172 -15.12 11.49 9.32
CA ARG A 172 -16.32 11.93 10.04
C ARG A 172 -17.55 11.90 9.15
N GLY A 173 -18.71 11.74 9.73
CA GLY A 173 -19.99 11.93 9.04
C GLY A 173 -20.47 10.73 8.26
N ILE A 174 -20.62 10.84 6.96
CA ILE A 174 -21.19 9.80 6.12
C ILE A 174 -20.35 8.51 6.15
N ASP A 175 -19.04 8.63 6.08
CA ASP A 175 -18.14 7.46 6.10
C ASP A 175 -18.29 6.66 7.40
N THR A 176 -18.27 7.35 8.54
CA THR A 176 -18.50 6.74 9.85
C THR A 176 -19.85 6.01 9.89
N ALA A 177 -20.93 6.69 9.46
CA ALA A 177 -22.27 6.13 9.46
C ALA A 177 -22.40 4.89 8.56
N ALA A 178 -21.72 4.90 7.42
CA ALA A 178 -21.67 3.78 6.48
C ALA A 178 -20.99 2.54 7.10
N HIS A 179 -19.82 2.72 7.72
CA HIS A 179 -19.13 1.65 8.39
C HIS A 179 -19.95 1.07 9.55
N GLU A 180 -20.52 1.94 10.39
CA GLU A 180 -21.39 1.52 11.50
C GLU A 180 -22.60 0.76 10.99
N GLY A 181 -23.27 1.22 9.93
CA GLY A 181 -24.43 0.54 9.35
C GLY A 181 -24.10 -0.87 8.86
N ALA A 182 -22.93 -1.06 8.23
CA ALA A 182 -22.47 -2.37 7.79
C ALA A 182 -22.19 -3.32 8.98
N LEU A 183 -21.44 -2.82 9.97
CA LEU A 183 -21.09 -3.62 11.16
C LEU A 183 -22.30 -3.97 12.03
N ASP A 184 -23.26 -3.07 12.16
CA ASP A 184 -24.49 -3.31 12.92
C ASP A 184 -25.41 -4.33 12.24
N ALA A 185 -25.33 -4.45 10.90
CA ALA A 185 -25.97 -5.52 10.13
C ALA A 185 -25.15 -6.83 10.12
N GLY A 186 -24.04 -6.91 10.85
CA GLY A 186 -23.21 -8.10 10.97
C GLY A 186 -22.39 -8.44 9.73
N GLY A 187 -22.17 -7.48 8.84
CA GLY A 187 -21.38 -7.69 7.64
C GLY A 187 -20.05 -6.96 7.62
N PRO A 188 -19.21 -7.28 6.62
CA PRO A 188 -17.87 -6.71 6.51
C PRO A 188 -17.90 -5.29 5.93
N THR A 189 -16.91 -4.52 6.35
CA THR A 189 -16.64 -3.21 5.76
C THR A 189 -15.13 -2.97 5.64
N ILE A 190 -14.71 -2.20 4.64
CA ILE A 190 -13.30 -1.86 4.39
C ILE A 190 -13.13 -0.36 4.48
N ALA A 191 -12.16 0.07 5.28
CA ALA A 191 -11.76 1.47 5.37
C ALA A 191 -10.48 1.73 4.56
N PHE A 192 -10.56 2.58 3.53
CA PHE A 192 -9.39 3.10 2.82
C PHE A 192 -8.87 4.34 3.52
N LEU A 193 -7.73 4.22 4.17
CA LEU A 193 -7.13 5.30 4.95
C LEU A 193 -6.17 6.14 4.10
N GLY A 194 -6.22 7.46 4.28
CA GLY A 194 -5.23 8.39 3.73
C GLY A 194 -3.98 8.55 4.60
N SER A 195 -3.94 7.87 5.74
CA SER A 195 -2.82 7.83 6.70
C SER A 195 -2.23 6.44 6.80
N GLY A 196 -1.05 6.31 7.42
CA GLY A 196 -0.53 5.00 7.80
C GLY A 196 -1.45 4.31 8.82
N LEU A 197 -1.38 2.98 8.89
CA LEU A 197 -2.17 2.17 9.84
C LEU A 197 -1.87 2.48 11.31
N ASP A 198 -0.84 3.27 11.57
CA ASP A 198 -0.45 3.74 12.90
C ASP A 198 -1.14 5.04 13.33
N ILE A 199 -1.84 5.69 12.42
CA ILE A 199 -2.50 6.97 12.66
C ILE A 199 -4.00 6.79 12.46
N ILE A 200 -4.73 6.62 13.55
CA ILE A 200 -6.19 6.53 13.51
C ILE A 200 -6.76 7.95 13.41
N TYR A 201 -7.39 8.24 12.28
CA TYR A 201 -8.04 9.52 12.04
C TYR A 201 -9.44 9.31 11.46
N PRO A 202 -10.45 9.99 12.02
CA PRO A 202 -10.40 10.88 13.19
C PRO A 202 -10.23 10.09 14.50
N PRO A 203 -9.65 10.69 15.56
CA PRO A 203 -9.39 9.99 16.84
C PRO A 203 -10.63 9.42 17.51
N GLU A 204 -11.79 10.04 17.34
CA GLU A 204 -13.06 9.56 17.86
C GLU A 204 -13.51 8.22 17.26
N ASN A 205 -13.00 7.86 16.08
CA ASN A 205 -13.32 6.59 15.40
C ASN A 205 -12.45 5.41 15.86
N ILE A 206 -11.72 5.53 16.96
CA ILE A 206 -10.83 4.44 17.44
C ILE A 206 -11.61 3.14 17.68
N ASN A 207 -12.81 3.19 18.29
CA ASN A 207 -13.64 2.02 18.52
C ASN A 207 -14.18 1.43 17.22
N LEU A 208 -14.53 2.27 16.26
CA LEU A 208 -14.96 1.85 14.93
C LEU A 208 -13.80 1.15 14.19
N TYR A 209 -12.60 1.71 14.26
CA TYR A 209 -11.40 1.10 13.68
C TYR A 209 -11.19 -0.32 14.25
N GLN A 210 -11.28 -0.50 15.56
CA GLN A 210 -11.11 -1.82 16.19
C GLN A 210 -12.15 -2.82 15.66
N ARG A 211 -13.43 -2.43 15.59
CA ARG A 211 -14.51 -3.27 15.05
C ARG A 211 -14.33 -3.64 13.58
N ILE A 212 -13.63 -2.82 12.78
CA ILE A 212 -13.38 -3.10 11.35
C ILE A 212 -12.29 -4.14 11.16
N ILE A 213 -11.28 -4.14 12.02
CA ILE A 213 -10.12 -5.05 11.89
C ILE A 213 -10.34 -6.43 12.54
N GLU A 214 -11.36 -6.56 13.40
CA GLU A 214 -11.82 -7.84 14.00
C GLU A 214 -12.54 -8.72 12.98
#